data_50ff6ab44808ecc2f6186ebe6a8519dd
#
_entry.id   50ff6ab44808ecc2f6186ebe6a8519dd
#
_cell.length_a   1.000
_cell.length_b   1.000
_cell.length_c   1.000
_cell.angle_alpha   90.00
_cell.angle_beta   90.00
_cell.angle_gamma   90.00
#
_symmetry.space_group_name_H-M   'P 1'
#
loop_
_entity.id
_entity.type
_entity.pdbx_description
1 polymer ?
#
loop_
_entity_poly.entity_id
_entity_poly.type
_entity_poly.pdbx_seq_one_letter_code
_entity_poly.pdbx_strand_id
1 'polypeptide(L)'
;WESLQLRMHEIEMYEQRRRKDSNQEWVDDVTWNDLEMDRVFARINHTRTYMGEQILYHRLHGCKNRQELQRMEKRIAFFSCQESSRIKVEEKLSHIGKQKENYYLPLFLMDEINWPVTSCIVLYLQQVLLVICLAGTVLTRSNVWAIGLLVVATVNLLIYLHAKNKYEGNLFAVANMKVALDFCNWMIKSFEGNQLY
;
A
#
# COMPACT_ATOMS: atom_id res chain seq x y z
N TRP A 1 -4.73 -13.70 18.14
CA TRP A 1 -4.60 -12.34 18.69
C TRP A 1 -3.19 -11.80 18.50
N GLU A 2 -2.17 -12.52 18.91
CA GLU A 2 -0.77 -12.09 18.77
C GLU A 2 -0.37 -11.72 17.33
N SER A 3 -0.75 -12.55 16.36
CA SER A 3 -0.48 -12.28 14.93
C SER A 3 -1.18 -11.02 14.40
N LEU A 4 -2.31 -10.63 14.98
CA LEU A 4 -3.02 -9.40 14.63
C LEU A 4 -2.34 -8.19 15.30
N GLN A 5 -1.94 -8.29 16.57
CA GLN A 5 -1.23 -7.21 17.27
C GLN A 5 0.03 -6.77 16.54
N LEU A 6 0.76 -7.73 15.93
CA LEU A 6 1.94 -7.42 15.10
C LEU A 6 1.63 -6.58 13.86
N ARG A 7 0.36 -6.54 13.42
CA ARG A 7 -0.09 -5.81 12.22
C ARG A 7 -0.98 -4.61 12.53
N MET A 8 -1.34 -4.38 13.81
CA MET A 8 -2.25 -3.29 14.17
C MET A 8 -1.74 -1.94 13.71
N HIS A 9 -0.44 -1.69 13.86
CA HIS A 9 0.18 -0.45 13.41
C HIS A 9 -0.08 -0.17 11.91
N GLU A 10 0.11 -1.16 11.05
CA GLU A 10 -0.12 -1.01 9.60
C GLU A 10 -1.62 -0.84 9.26
N ILE A 11 -2.50 -1.44 10.05
CA ILE A 11 -3.95 -1.29 9.89
C ILE A 11 -4.40 0.13 10.27
N GLU A 12 -3.93 0.62 11.42
CA GLU A 12 -4.24 1.96 11.95
C GLU A 12 -3.73 3.09 11.06
N MET A 13 -2.57 2.93 10.42
CA MET A 13 -2.01 3.94 9.52
C MET A 13 -3.01 4.38 8.43
N TYR A 14 -3.76 3.45 7.86
CA TYR A 14 -4.77 3.76 6.85
C TYR A 14 -5.94 4.56 7.45
N GLU A 15 -6.43 4.16 8.63
CA GLU A 15 -7.50 4.86 9.33
C GLU A 15 -7.10 6.30 9.67
N GLN A 16 -5.92 6.47 10.30
CA GLN A 16 -5.40 7.78 10.67
C GLN A 16 -5.24 8.73 9.47
N ARG A 17 -4.81 8.20 8.32
CA ARG A 17 -4.68 9.00 7.09
C ARG A 17 -6.05 9.42 6.56
N ARG A 18 -7.00 8.49 6.46
CA ARG A 18 -8.35 8.76 5.98
C ARG A 18 -9.13 9.70 6.89
N ARG A 19 -8.92 9.61 8.20
CA ARG A 19 -9.53 10.50 9.20
C ARG A 19 -9.12 11.96 8.98
N LYS A 20 -7.86 12.21 8.63
CA LYS A 20 -7.36 13.57 8.34
C LYS A 20 -7.99 14.20 7.09
N ASP A 21 -8.33 13.39 6.10
CA ASP A 21 -8.83 13.85 4.80
C ASP A 21 -10.37 13.92 4.74
N SER A 22 -11.07 13.58 5.82
CA SER A 22 -12.52 13.44 5.86
C SER A 22 -13.17 14.35 6.92
N ASN A 23 -14.24 15.03 6.54
CA ASN A 23 -15.11 15.78 7.45
C ASN A 23 -16.22 14.91 8.10
N GLN A 24 -16.06 13.60 8.11
CA GLN A 24 -17.02 12.66 8.67
C GLN A 24 -16.92 12.64 10.20
N GLU A 25 -18.02 12.35 10.88
CA GLU A 25 -18.02 12.06 12.31
C GLU A 25 -17.35 10.71 12.60
N TRP A 26 -16.51 10.69 13.63
CA TRP A 26 -15.72 9.53 14.03
C TRP A 26 -16.01 9.17 15.47
N VAL A 27 -15.89 7.90 15.80
CA VAL A 27 -15.84 7.44 17.19
C VAL A 27 -14.57 8.01 17.81
N ASP A 28 -14.69 8.66 18.96
CA ASP A 28 -13.53 9.20 19.67
C ASP A 28 -12.72 8.08 20.34
N ASP A 29 -11.44 8.37 20.59
CA ASP A 29 -10.50 7.38 21.09
C ASP A 29 -10.85 6.88 22.51
N VAL A 30 -11.53 7.69 23.31
CA VAL A 30 -11.99 7.30 24.66
C VAL A 30 -13.09 6.25 24.54
N THR A 31 -14.13 6.55 23.76
CA THR A 31 -15.21 5.61 23.47
C THR A 31 -14.69 4.30 22.84
N TRP A 32 -13.73 4.42 21.91
CA TRP A 32 -13.10 3.25 21.28
C TRP A 32 -12.43 2.33 22.29
N ASN A 33 -11.65 2.92 23.21
CA ASN A 33 -10.94 2.18 24.25
C ASN A 33 -11.88 1.61 25.32
N ASP A 34 -12.88 2.38 25.74
CA ASP A 34 -13.85 1.94 26.75
C ASP A 34 -14.68 0.74 26.28
N LEU A 35 -14.97 0.67 24.97
CA LEU A 35 -15.67 -0.47 24.35
C LEU A 35 -14.74 -1.60 23.95
N GLU A 36 -13.42 -1.51 24.20
CA GLU A 36 -12.40 -2.49 23.77
C GLU A 36 -12.53 -2.85 22.27
N MET A 37 -12.74 -1.85 21.42
CA MET A 37 -13.09 -2.05 20.01
C MET A 37 -12.00 -2.79 19.22
N ASP A 38 -10.75 -2.75 19.62
CA ASP A 38 -9.68 -3.55 19.02
C ASP A 38 -9.91 -5.05 19.23
N ARG A 39 -10.44 -5.45 20.38
CA ARG A 39 -10.84 -6.84 20.63
C ARG A 39 -12.08 -7.25 19.83
N VAL A 40 -13.03 -6.33 19.68
CA VAL A 40 -14.21 -6.52 18.82
C VAL A 40 -13.75 -6.71 17.38
N PHE A 41 -12.89 -5.79 16.88
CA PHE A 41 -12.30 -5.91 15.54
C PHE A 41 -11.61 -7.26 15.34
N ALA A 42 -10.75 -7.67 16.26
CA ALA A 42 -10.06 -8.95 16.19
C ALA A 42 -11.02 -10.13 16.04
N ARG A 43 -12.15 -10.09 16.76
CA ARG A 43 -13.13 -11.17 16.75
C ARG A 43 -13.93 -11.24 15.45
N ILE A 44 -14.26 -10.10 14.85
CA ILE A 44 -15.06 -10.04 13.62
C ILE A 44 -14.21 -10.02 12.35
N ASN A 45 -12.88 -9.87 12.46
CA ASN A 45 -11.98 -9.79 11.32
C ASN A 45 -11.78 -11.16 10.67
N HIS A 46 -12.66 -11.51 9.74
CA HIS A 46 -12.53 -12.67 8.87
C HIS A 46 -12.08 -12.32 7.45
N THR A 47 -11.56 -11.11 7.26
CA THR A 47 -11.09 -10.62 5.95
C THR A 47 -9.93 -11.46 5.43
N ARG A 48 -9.85 -11.63 4.10
CA ARG A 48 -8.81 -12.42 3.42
C ARG A 48 -7.66 -11.56 2.89
N THR A 49 -7.81 -10.22 2.91
CA THR A 49 -6.84 -9.29 2.33
C THR A 49 -6.43 -8.21 3.31
N TYR A 50 -5.22 -7.66 3.14
CA TYR A 50 -4.73 -6.51 3.88
C TYR A 50 -5.67 -5.30 3.77
N MET A 51 -6.12 -4.99 2.55
CA MET A 51 -7.05 -3.89 2.29
C MET A 51 -8.41 -4.12 2.99
N GLY A 52 -8.86 -5.38 3.05
CA GLY A 52 -10.08 -5.75 3.78
C GLY A 52 -9.97 -5.46 5.27
N GLU A 53 -8.80 -5.73 5.89
CA GLU A 53 -8.56 -5.41 7.31
C GLU A 53 -8.59 -3.89 7.54
N GLN A 54 -7.86 -3.13 6.73
CA GLN A 54 -7.80 -1.68 6.85
C GLN A 54 -9.19 -1.02 6.65
N ILE A 55 -9.94 -1.46 5.64
CA ILE A 55 -11.28 -0.93 5.37
C ILE A 55 -12.26 -1.33 6.49
N LEU A 56 -12.19 -2.55 7.02
CA LEU A 56 -13.03 -2.99 8.13
C LEU A 56 -12.76 -2.13 9.38
N TYR A 57 -11.49 -1.96 9.73
CA TYR A 57 -11.08 -1.15 10.87
C TYR A 57 -11.55 0.31 10.74
N HIS A 58 -11.30 0.92 9.58
CA HIS A 58 -11.75 2.26 9.26
C HIS A 58 -13.29 2.41 9.33
N ARG A 59 -14.03 1.40 8.89
CA ARG A 59 -15.50 1.41 8.94
C ARG A 59 -16.06 1.33 10.35
N LEU A 60 -15.37 0.67 11.27
CA LEU A 60 -15.77 0.61 12.67
C LEU A 60 -15.58 1.95 13.38
N HIS A 61 -14.59 2.74 12.97
CA HIS A 61 -14.36 4.09 13.51
C HIS A 61 -15.35 5.15 12.98
N GLY A 62 -15.87 4.96 11.77
CA GLY A 62 -16.72 5.98 11.13
C GLY A 62 -18.19 5.79 11.41
N CYS A 63 -18.88 6.88 11.76
CA CYS A 63 -20.35 6.91 11.83
C CYS A 63 -20.93 6.82 10.42
N LYS A 64 -21.78 5.83 10.17
CA LYS A 64 -22.39 5.60 8.86
C LYS A 64 -23.78 6.19 8.76
N ASN A 65 -24.09 6.79 7.62
CA ASN A 65 -25.43 7.23 7.32
C ASN A 65 -26.34 6.04 6.95
N ARG A 66 -27.66 6.26 7.04
CA ARG A 66 -28.68 5.24 6.78
C ARG A 66 -28.58 4.63 5.38
N GLN A 67 -28.22 5.43 4.38
CA GLN A 67 -28.12 4.95 3.00
C GLN A 67 -26.94 3.97 2.82
N GLU A 68 -25.81 4.24 3.44
CA GLU A 68 -24.65 3.32 3.41
C GLU A 68 -24.96 2.00 4.10
N LEU A 69 -25.64 2.05 5.25
CA LEU A 69 -26.07 0.85 5.96
C LEU A 69 -27.01 0.01 5.08
N GLN A 70 -28.00 0.62 4.44
CA GLN A 70 -28.91 -0.09 3.53
C GLN A 70 -28.18 -0.73 2.33
N ARG A 71 -27.17 -0.05 1.76
CA ARG A 71 -26.35 -0.65 0.69
C ARG A 71 -25.55 -1.84 1.22
N MET A 72 -25.02 -1.76 2.44
CA MET A 72 -24.30 -2.85 3.06
C MET A 72 -25.21 -4.06 3.32
N GLU A 73 -26.42 -3.84 3.84
CA GLU A 73 -27.41 -4.90 4.04
C GLU A 73 -27.77 -5.62 2.74
N LYS A 74 -27.97 -4.88 1.64
CA LYS A 74 -28.23 -5.49 0.32
C LYS A 74 -27.08 -6.39 -0.14
N ARG A 75 -25.82 -5.97 0.07
CA ARG A 75 -24.64 -6.78 -0.27
C ARG A 75 -24.56 -8.03 0.59
N ILE A 76 -24.81 -7.90 1.89
CA ILE A 76 -24.84 -9.04 2.84
C ILE A 76 -25.93 -10.03 2.41
N ALA A 77 -27.14 -9.57 2.14
CA ALA A 77 -28.25 -10.43 1.70
C ALA A 77 -27.92 -11.16 0.40
N PHE A 78 -27.33 -10.47 -0.58
CA PHE A 78 -26.89 -11.09 -1.83
C PHE A 78 -25.92 -12.25 -1.60
N PHE A 79 -24.81 -11.99 -0.90
CA PHE A 79 -23.80 -13.01 -0.65
C PHE A 79 -24.24 -14.11 0.35
N SER A 80 -25.24 -13.84 1.18
CA SER A 80 -25.86 -14.86 2.05
C SER A 80 -26.71 -15.85 1.24
N CYS A 81 -27.40 -15.35 0.21
CA CYS A 81 -28.25 -16.18 -0.65
C CYS A 81 -27.46 -16.89 -1.76
N GLN A 82 -26.35 -16.31 -2.22
CA GLN A 82 -25.56 -16.84 -3.35
C GLN A 82 -24.22 -17.42 -2.89
N GLU A 83 -24.25 -18.63 -2.35
CA GLU A 83 -23.07 -19.32 -1.84
C GLU A 83 -21.97 -19.51 -2.88
N SER A 84 -22.32 -19.92 -4.11
CA SER A 84 -21.36 -20.13 -5.19
C SER A 84 -20.60 -18.85 -5.57
N SER A 85 -21.28 -17.72 -5.58
CA SER A 85 -20.68 -16.40 -5.84
C SER A 85 -19.78 -15.97 -4.68
N ARG A 86 -20.21 -16.20 -3.44
CA ARG A 86 -19.43 -15.93 -2.23
C ARG A 86 -18.12 -16.70 -2.23
N ILE A 87 -18.16 -18.01 -2.49
CA ILE A 87 -16.97 -18.89 -2.51
C ILE A 87 -15.96 -18.41 -3.57
N LYS A 88 -16.43 -18.09 -4.79
CA LYS A 88 -15.56 -17.60 -5.86
C LYS A 88 -14.86 -16.28 -5.51
N VAL A 89 -15.60 -15.36 -4.86
CA VAL A 89 -15.02 -14.08 -4.39
C VAL A 89 -13.99 -14.33 -3.29
N GLU A 90 -14.34 -15.18 -2.31
CA GLU A 90 -13.46 -15.51 -1.19
C GLU A 90 -12.16 -16.20 -1.67
N GLU A 91 -12.25 -17.13 -2.61
CA GLU A 91 -11.10 -17.78 -3.22
C GLU A 91 -10.17 -16.75 -3.89
N LYS A 92 -10.71 -15.86 -4.73
CA LYS A 92 -9.91 -14.81 -5.38
C LYS A 92 -9.29 -13.82 -4.39
N LEU A 93 -10.01 -13.43 -3.34
CA LEU A 93 -9.48 -12.58 -2.28
C LEU A 93 -8.36 -13.28 -1.51
N SER A 94 -8.45 -14.58 -1.28
CA SER A 94 -7.40 -15.35 -0.59
C SER A 94 -6.10 -15.39 -1.36
N HIS A 95 -6.12 -15.32 -2.69
CA HIS A 95 -4.93 -15.22 -3.53
C HIS A 95 -4.20 -13.87 -3.37
N ILE A 96 -4.92 -12.78 -3.09
CA ILE A 96 -4.31 -11.48 -2.79
C ILE A 96 -3.57 -11.55 -1.46
N GLY A 97 -4.19 -12.19 -0.45
CA GLY A 97 -3.60 -12.46 0.84
C GLY A 97 -3.32 -11.21 1.70
N LYS A 98 -2.56 -11.42 2.78
CA LYS A 98 -2.20 -10.42 3.79
C LYS A 98 -0.67 -10.33 3.92
N GLN A 99 -0.01 -9.94 2.84
CA GLN A 99 1.43 -9.69 2.85
C GLN A 99 1.70 -8.32 3.48
N LYS A 100 2.71 -8.25 4.36
CA LYS A 100 3.02 -7.06 5.16
C LYS A 100 3.25 -5.82 4.30
N GLU A 101 3.97 -5.98 3.22
CA GLU A 101 4.33 -4.89 2.29
C GLU A 101 3.11 -4.25 1.62
N ASN A 102 2.03 -5.00 1.48
CA ASN A 102 0.81 -4.53 0.83
C ASN A 102 -0.03 -3.57 1.70
N TYR A 103 0.20 -3.51 3.01
CA TYR A 103 -0.50 -2.55 3.88
C TYR A 103 -0.14 -1.10 3.57
N TYR A 104 1.01 -0.85 2.96
CA TYR A 104 1.44 0.49 2.56
C TYR A 104 0.86 0.93 1.20
N LEU A 105 0.28 0.02 0.41
CA LEU A 105 -0.25 0.33 -0.91
C LEU A 105 -1.33 1.42 -0.90
N PRO A 106 -2.36 1.40 -0.03
CA PRO A 106 -3.35 2.46 0.00
C PRO A 106 -2.76 3.83 0.35
N LEU A 107 -1.79 3.88 1.26
CA LEU A 107 -1.09 5.11 1.63
C LEU A 107 -0.27 5.66 0.46
N PHE A 108 0.45 4.80 -0.24
CA PHE A 108 1.20 5.16 -1.44
C PHE A 108 0.31 5.75 -2.55
N LEU A 109 -0.93 5.23 -2.71
CA LEU A 109 -1.89 5.75 -3.68
C LEU A 109 -2.53 7.08 -3.25
N MET A 110 -2.57 7.36 -1.95
CA MET A 110 -3.13 8.60 -1.40
C MET A 110 -2.11 9.72 -1.30
N ASP A 111 -0.83 9.38 -1.19
CA ASP A 111 0.23 10.37 -1.13
C ASP A 111 0.56 10.87 -2.55
N GLU A 112 0.67 12.18 -2.70
CA GLU A 112 1.20 12.77 -3.94
C GLU A 112 2.65 12.31 -4.13
N ILE A 113 2.92 11.64 -5.25
CA ILE A 113 4.28 11.21 -5.61
C ILE A 113 5.09 12.45 -6.02
N ASN A 114 5.58 13.19 -5.04
CA ASN A 114 6.50 14.29 -5.25
C ASN A 114 7.90 13.74 -5.50
N TRP A 115 8.27 13.59 -6.77
CA TRP A 115 9.66 13.34 -7.16
C TRP A 115 10.43 14.66 -7.07
N PRO A 116 11.37 14.82 -6.14
CA PRO A 116 12.16 16.05 -6.09
C PRO A 116 13.02 16.13 -7.36
N VAL A 117 12.71 17.09 -8.22
CA VAL A 117 13.42 17.34 -9.49
C VAL A 117 14.93 17.50 -9.24
N THR A 118 15.31 18.09 -8.11
CA THR A 118 16.70 18.22 -7.66
C THR A 118 17.42 16.88 -7.55
N SER A 119 16.75 15.83 -7.08
CA SER A 119 17.35 14.49 -7.00
C SER A 119 17.63 13.90 -8.38
N CYS A 120 16.76 14.14 -9.36
CA CYS A 120 17.00 13.70 -10.74
C CYS A 120 18.20 14.41 -11.37
N ILE A 121 18.33 15.71 -11.17
CA ILE A 121 19.47 16.52 -11.68
C ILE A 121 20.78 16.01 -11.07
N VAL A 122 20.82 15.76 -9.77
CA VAL A 122 22.01 15.23 -9.08
C VAL A 122 22.42 13.88 -9.64
N LEU A 123 21.47 12.98 -9.88
CA LEU A 123 21.75 11.66 -10.47
C LEU A 123 22.29 11.78 -11.89
N TYR A 124 21.74 12.68 -12.73
CA TYR A 124 22.27 12.92 -14.07
C TYR A 124 23.70 13.47 -14.05
N LEU A 125 23.98 14.47 -13.23
CA LEU A 125 25.32 15.04 -13.08
C LEU A 125 26.33 13.98 -12.65
N GLN A 126 25.96 13.10 -11.74
CA GLN A 126 26.79 12.02 -11.26
C GLN A 126 27.09 10.98 -12.35
N GLN A 127 26.11 10.63 -13.21
CA GLN A 127 26.32 9.75 -14.35
C GLN A 127 27.28 10.39 -15.38
N VAL A 128 27.12 11.67 -15.67
CA VAL A 128 28.05 12.41 -16.56
C VAL A 128 29.47 12.40 -15.99
N LEU A 129 29.64 12.64 -14.69
CA LEU A 129 30.93 12.61 -14.01
C LEU A 129 31.60 11.23 -14.12
N LEU A 130 30.82 10.15 -13.97
CA LEU A 130 31.32 8.78 -14.12
C LEU A 130 31.86 8.53 -15.53
N VAL A 131 31.13 8.99 -16.57
CA VAL A 131 31.55 8.86 -17.96
C VAL A 131 32.83 9.66 -18.22
N ILE A 132 32.95 10.87 -17.68
CA ILE A 132 34.15 11.73 -17.79
C ILE A 132 35.35 11.02 -17.14
N CYS A 133 35.22 10.50 -15.94
CA CYS A 133 36.28 9.76 -15.25
C CYS A 133 36.73 8.52 -16.04
N LEU A 134 35.76 7.78 -16.62
CA LEU A 134 36.05 6.62 -17.46
C LEU A 134 36.86 7.02 -18.72
N ALA A 135 36.42 8.05 -19.43
CA ALA A 135 37.14 8.58 -20.61
C ALA A 135 38.54 9.06 -20.24
N GLY A 136 38.69 9.78 -19.12
CA GLY A 136 39.95 10.22 -18.59
C GLY A 136 40.94 9.08 -18.30
N THR A 137 40.49 7.99 -17.70
CA THR A 137 41.34 6.81 -17.46
C THR A 137 41.85 6.15 -18.73
N VAL A 138 40.99 6.06 -19.77
CA VAL A 138 41.36 5.47 -21.05
C VAL A 138 42.34 6.34 -21.84
N LEU A 139 42.11 7.66 -21.87
CA LEU A 139 42.87 8.61 -22.66
C LEU A 139 44.25 8.94 -22.05
N THR A 140 44.28 9.16 -20.73
CA THR A 140 45.52 9.67 -20.08
C THR A 140 46.35 8.57 -19.42
N ARG A 141 45.77 7.36 -19.20
CA ARG A 141 46.41 6.24 -18.48
C ARG A 141 46.97 6.66 -17.10
N SER A 142 46.45 7.68 -16.51
CA SER A 142 46.91 8.24 -15.22
C SER A 142 46.16 7.62 -14.06
N ASN A 143 46.88 7.22 -13.02
CA ASN A 143 46.28 6.63 -11.79
C ASN A 143 45.32 7.59 -11.08
N VAL A 144 45.44 8.90 -11.28
CA VAL A 144 44.54 9.92 -10.67
C VAL A 144 43.11 9.73 -11.16
N TRP A 145 42.91 9.50 -12.46
CA TRP A 145 41.58 9.25 -13.03
C TRP A 145 41.00 7.92 -12.58
N ALA A 146 41.84 6.92 -12.38
CA ALA A 146 41.40 5.58 -11.85
C ALA A 146 40.89 5.70 -10.41
N ILE A 147 41.58 6.49 -9.57
CA ILE A 147 41.12 6.77 -8.20
C ILE A 147 39.81 7.52 -8.22
N GLY A 148 39.70 8.56 -9.06
CA GLY A 148 38.46 9.33 -9.24
C GLY A 148 37.27 8.44 -9.65
N LEU A 149 37.47 7.54 -10.61
CA LEU A 149 36.47 6.57 -11.05
C LEU A 149 35.98 5.67 -9.89
N LEU A 150 36.92 5.19 -9.07
CA LEU A 150 36.58 4.33 -7.92
C LEU A 150 35.76 5.08 -6.87
N VAL A 151 36.10 6.34 -6.57
CA VAL A 151 35.33 7.18 -5.64
C VAL A 151 33.94 7.43 -6.17
N VAL A 152 33.78 7.83 -7.44
CA VAL A 152 32.46 8.10 -8.04
C VAL A 152 31.61 6.82 -8.08
N ALA A 153 32.21 5.68 -8.43
CA ALA A 153 31.51 4.39 -8.42
C ALA A 153 31.02 4.00 -7.02
N THR A 154 31.84 4.22 -5.98
CA THR A 154 31.47 3.94 -4.59
C THR A 154 30.31 4.81 -4.12
N VAL A 155 30.37 6.11 -4.41
CA VAL A 155 29.28 7.04 -4.09
C VAL A 155 27.99 6.63 -4.82
N ASN A 156 28.08 6.24 -6.10
CA ASN A 156 26.93 5.78 -6.87
C ASN A 156 26.30 4.53 -6.25
N LEU A 157 27.14 3.57 -5.81
CA LEU A 157 26.68 2.37 -5.12
C LEU A 157 25.95 2.71 -3.80
N LEU A 158 26.49 3.63 -3.00
CA LEU A 158 25.85 4.05 -1.75
C LEU A 158 24.50 4.71 -1.98
N ILE A 159 24.42 5.61 -2.99
CA ILE A 159 23.14 6.23 -3.37
C ILE A 159 22.13 5.18 -3.83
N TYR A 160 22.57 4.23 -4.66
CA TYR A 160 21.70 3.11 -5.11
C TYR A 160 21.19 2.27 -3.95
N LEU A 161 22.06 1.88 -3.00
CA LEU A 161 21.65 1.09 -1.83
C LEU A 161 20.67 1.86 -0.95
N HIS A 162 20.92 3.16 -0.74
CA HIS A 162 20.00 4.00 0.02
C HIS A 162 18.63 4.14 -0.68
N ALA A 163 18.63 4.40 -1.98
CA ALA A 163 17.41 4.48 -2.78
C ALA A 163 16.66 3.14 -2.80
N LYS A 164 17.38 2.03 -2.99
CA LYS A 164 16.79 0.69 -2.97
C LYS A 164 16.05 0.44 -1.66
N ASN A 165 16.72 0.63 -0.53
CA ASN A 165 16.11 0.41 0.79
C ASN A 165 14.88 1.29 1.02
N LYS A 166 14.90 2.54 0.52
CA LYS A 166 13.78 3.48 0.65
C LYS A 166 12.58 3.12 -0.22
N TYR A 167 12.80 2.63 -1.44
CA TYR A 167 11.74 2.42 -2.44
C TYR A 167 11.37 0.96 -2.66
N GLU A 168 12.06 0.01 -2.04
CA GLU A 168 11.80 -1.43 -2.25
C GLU A 168 10.37 -1.82 -1.84
N GLY A 169 9.88 -1.31 -0.72
CA GLY A 169 8.49 -1.49 -0.28
C GLY A 169 7.47 -0.94 -1.28
N ASN A 170 7.75 0.24 -1.85
CA ASN A 170 6.87 0.88 -2.82
C ASN A 170 6.84 0.11 -4.16
N LEU A 171 7.98 -0.39 -4.61
CA LEU A 171 8.07 -1.20 -5.84
C LEU A 171 7.31 -2.52 -5.69
N PHE A 172 7.41 -3.16 -4.53
CA PHE A 172 6.67 -4.37 -4.22
C PHE A 172 5.14 -4.10 -4.16
N ALA A 173 4.75 -2.99 -3.55
CA ALA A 173 3.36 -2.56 -3.50
C ALA A 173 2.78 -2.33 -4.92
N VAL A 174 3.52 -1.68 -5.82
CA VAL A 174 3.12 -1.46 -7.22
C VAL A 174 3.00 -2.79 -7.98
N ALA A 175 3.90 -3.73 -7.77
CA ALA A 175 3.82 -5.05 -8.40
C ALA A 175 2.54 -5.80 -7.99
N ASN A 176 2.14 -5.70 -6.72
CA ASN A 176 0.91 -6.32 -6.21
C ASN A 176 -0.36 -5.53 -6.56
N MET A 177 -0.26 -4.26 -6.93
CA MET A 177 -1.39 -3.45 -7.40
C MET A 177 -2.07 -4.06 -8.62
N LYS A 178 -1.30 -4.68 -9.52
CA LYS A 178 -1.86 -5.38 -10.69
C LYS A 178 -2.83 -6.47 -10.26
N VAL A 179 -2.48 -7.27 -9.27
CA VAL A 179 -3.35 -8.36 -8.77
C VAL A 179 -4.66 -7.81 -8.20
N ALA A 180 -4.59 -6.69 -7.46
CA ALA A 180 -5.78 -6.02 -6.94
C ALA A 180 -6.66 -5.43 -8.07
N LEU A 181 -6.06 -4.83 -9.09
CA LEU A 181 -6.77 -4.29 -10.25
C LEU A 181 -7.43 -5.40 -11.09
N ASP A 182 -6.74 -6.52 -11.30
CA ASP A 182 -7.28 -7.67 -12.00
C ASP A 182 -8.49 -8.25 -11.24
N PHE A 183 -8.42 -8.29 -9.91
CA PHE A 183 -9.56 -8.66 -9.07
C PHE A 183 -10.73 -7.68 -9.22
N CYS A 184 -10.49 -6.36 -9.17
CA CYS A 184 -11.53 -5.34 -9.36
C CYS A 184 -12.20 -5.47 -10.74
N ASN A 185 -11.42 -5.63 -11.79
CA ASN A 185 -11.94 -5.83 -13.15
C ASN A 185 -12.79 -7.11 -13.27
N TRP A 186 -12.35 -8.19 -12.64
CA TRP A 186 -13.12 -9.41 -12.59
C TRP A 186 -14.44 -9.22 -11.83
N MET A 187 -14.41 -8.54 -10.68
CA MET A 187 -15.61 -8.24 -9.89
C MET A 187 -16.63 -7.43 -10.69
N ILE A 188 -16.19 -6.37 -11.35
CA ILE A 188 -17.04 -5.53 -12.18
C ILE A 188 -17.71 -6.39 -13.25
N LYS A 189 -16.94 -7.15 -14.04
CA LYS A 189 -17.47 -8.01 -15.11
C LYS A 189 -18.40 -9.11 -14.62
N SER A 190 -18.12 -9.70 -13.45
CA SER A 190 -18.89 -10.82 -12.90
C SER A 190 -20.22 -10.39 -12.29
N PHE A 191 -20.31 -9.15 -11.81
CA PHE A 191 -21.48 -8.61 -11.12
C PHE A 191 -22.08 -7.39 -11.83
N GLU A 192 -21.67 -7.12 -13.07
CA GLU A 192 -22.25 -6.12 -13.95
C GLU A 192 -23.72 -6.49 -14.23
N GLY A 193 -24.66 -5.66 -13.77
CA GLY A 193 -26.10 -5.94 -13.82
C GLY A 193 -26.76 -6.34 -12.51
N ASN A 194 -26.00 -6.76 -11.50
CA ASN A 194 -26.52 -6.87 -10.15
C ASN A 194 -26.33 -5.50 -9.48
N GLN A 195 -27.40 -4.86 -9.01
CA GLN A 195 -27.37 -3.52 -8.33
C GLN A 195 -26.56 -3.57 -7.01
N LEU A 196 -25.34 -4.08 -7.05
CA LEU A 196 -24.42 -4.21 -5.91
C LEU A 196 -23.48 -2.98 -5.78
N TYR A 197 -23.48 -2.10 -6.77
CA TYR A 197 -22.70 -0.87 -6.84
C TYR A 197 -23.55 0.36 -6.56
#